data_10328b819642c270cddfc6cb8e13c818
#
_entry.id   10328b819642c270cddfc6cb8e13c818
#
_cell.length_a   1.000
_cell.length_b   1.000
_cell.length_c   1.000
_cell.angle_alpha   90.00
_cell.angle_beta   90.00
_cell.angle_gamma   90.00
#
_symmetry.space_group_name_H-M   'P 1'
#
loop_
_entity.id
_entity.type
_entity.pdbx_description
1 polymer ?
#
loop_
_entity_poly.entity_id
_entity_poly.type
_entity_poly.pdbx_seq_one_letter_code
_entity_poly.pdbx_strand_id
1 'polypeptide(L)'
;MKIRILLTAMAALAAAGATAQSAVDAYSVTPSELRGTARFVGMGGAFTSVGGDLSTLGQNPAGIGIYRRSEVGATVNISARNYSTATPTMKIDRDNTKFYFDNIGYVGTANLGNNATLRSFSWGVSYSRLSSFERLGHGYNGTTDGSMTNYIASFTNGTNAADLRFGEKYNPYFDSDCDWMSILAYNAYMINGDGVYNDKYKGLYGNNTVGDAEYTFRESGHVDEYNIDFGGNISDVFYWGIGFGILDMEYNRQVYYSESMDKADIYTLPSQRTVEGSADWAMNNSKWISGTGFNVKFGVIFRPIEMLRIGAAIHTPTWYSLNHQGGATVNYDYYNPGAPESTNPDTQNPLKGNDYTGDENNMLYSYD
;
A
#
# COMPACT_ATOMS: atom_id res chain seq x y z
N MET A 1 22.82 33.79 9.20
CA MET A 1 21.64 33.71 10.07
C MET A 1 20.33 33.47 9.25
N LYS A 2 20.05 34.25 8.23
CA LYS A 2 18.81 34.15 7.43
C LYS A 2 18.59 32.78 6.73
N ILE A 3 19.63 32.12 6.20
CA ILE A 3 19.53 30.78 5.55
C ILE A 3 19.20 29.67 6.56
N ARG A 4 19.73 29.75 7.80
CA ARG A 4 19.41 28.78 8.85
C ARG A 4 17.96 28.87 9.30
N ILE A 5 17.41 30.09 9.36
CA ILE A 5 16.00 30.35 9.71
C ILE A 5 15.08 29.84 8.60
N LEU A 6 15.47 30.00 7.32
CA LEU A 6 14.71 29.50 6.17
C LEU A 6 14.68 27.98 6.15
N LEU A 7 15.81 27.32 6.41
CA LEU A 7 15.91 25.85 6.47
C LEU A 7 15.15 25.27 7.66
N THR A 8 15.17 25.93 8.83
CA THR A 8 14.36 25.49 9.98
C THR A 8 12.88 25.75 9.77
N ALA A 9 12.47 26.81 9.11
CA ALA A 9 11.07 27.06 8.75
C ALA A 9 10.55 26.05 7.72
N MET A 10 11.35 25.69 6.72
CA MET A 10 11.00 24.64 5.74
C MET A 10 10.92 23.25 6.40
N ALA A 11 11.81 22.93 7.34
CA ALA A 11 11.77 21.68 8.10
C ALA A 11 10.55 21.63 9.05
N ALA A 12 10.16 22.75 9.66
CA ALA A 12 8.99 22.85 10.52
C ALA A 12 7.66 22.75 9.74
N LEU A 13 7.59 23.31 8.51
CA LEU A 13 6.43 23.14 7.63
C LEU A 13 6.29 21.71 7.11
N ALA A 14 7.41 21.02 6.87
CA ALA A 14 7.40 19.61 6.47
C ALA A 14 6.95 18.67 7.62
N ALA A 15 7.18 19.06 8.89
CA ALA A 15 6.79 18.26 10.05
C ALA A 15 5.31 18.43 10.47
N ALA A 16 4.65 19.51 10.05
CA ALA A 16 3.27 19.81 10.48
C ALA A 16 2.18 19.01 9.77
N GLY A 17 2.51 18.25 8.71
CA GLY A 17 1.54 17.45 7.92
C GLY A 17 1.53 15.94 8.21
N ALA A 18 2.26 15.45 9.23
CA ALA A 18 2.56 14.02 9.34
C ALA A 18 1.70 13.24 10.37
N THR A 19 0.54 13.72 10.76
CA THR A 19 -0.19 13.14 11.92
C THR A 19 -1.30 12.15 11.59
N ALA A 20 -1.60 11.86 10.31
CA ALA A 20 -2.73 11.01 9.92
C ALA A 20 -2.35 9.64 9.31
N GLN A 21 -1.06 9.35 9.07
CA GLN A 21 -0.65 8.11 8.40
C GLN A 21 0.23 7.26 9.31
N SER A 22 -0.02 5.94 9.34
CA SER A 22 0.89 5.02 10.02
C SER A 22 2.23 4.93 9.24
N ALA A 23 3.35 4.81 9.96
CA ALA A 23 4.66 4.60 9.34
C ALA A 23 4.69 3.36 8.42
N VAL A 24 3.87 2.36 8.72
CA VAL A 24 3.71 1.14 7.91
C VAL A 24 3.04 1.45 6.58
N ASP A 25 2.02 2.31 6.57
CA ASP A 25 1.35 2.71 5.33
C ASP A 25 2.27 3.54 4.45
N ALA A 26 2.97 4.51 5.02
CA ALA A 26 3.97 5.28 4.30
C ALA A 26 5.07 4.37 3.70
N TYR A 27 5.56 3.39 4.46
CA TYR A 27 6.55 2.43 3.98
C TYR A 27 6.03 1.54 2.85
N SER A 28 4.75 1.12 2.91
CA SER A 28 4.15 0.24 1.89
C SER A 28 4.06 0.88 0.51
N VAL A 29 3.99 2.21 0.44
CA VAL A 29 3.80 2.97 -0.81
C VAL A 29 5.07 3.69 -1.31
N THR A 30 6.18 3.65 -0.56
CA THR A 30 7.44 4.30 -0.92
C THR A 30 8.49 3.43 -1.64
N PRO A 31 8.36 2.10 -1.86
CA PRO A 31 9.39 1.35 -2.57
C PRO A 31 9.60 1.92 -3.97
N SER A 32 10.83 2.23 -4.33
CA SER A 32 11.22 2.54 -5.70
C SER A 32 11.94 1.33 -6.32
N GLU A 33 11.59 1.02 -7.56
CA GLU A 33 12.21 -0.04 -8.33
C GLU A 33 13.15 0.58 -9.37
N LEU A 34 14.25 -0.10 -9.68
CA LEU A 34 15.12 0.30 -10.77
C LEU A 34 14.44 -0.06 -12.10
N ARG A 35 13.81 0.93 -12.73
CA ARG A 35 13.06 0.80 -13.98
C ARG A 35 13.49 1.84 -14.99
N GLY A 36 13.22 1.59 -16.25
CA GLY A 36 13.52 2.49 -17.34
C GLY A 36 14.10 1.78 -18.56
N THR A 37 14.86 2.51 -19.40
CA THR A 37 15.47 1.93 -20.58
C THR A 37 16.42 0.79 -20.21
N ALA A 38 16.60 -0.19 -21.12
CA ALA A 38 17.53 -1.31 -20.92
C ALA A 38 18.95 -0.81 -20.63
N ARG A 39 19.36 0.31 -21.23
CA ARG A 39 20.64 0.94 -20.98
C ARG A 39 20.75 1.47 -19.56
N PHE A 40 19.73 2.16 -19.08
CA PHE A 40 19.65 2.71 -17.73
C PHE A 40 19.71 1.58 -16.66
N VAL A 41 18.86 0.57 -16.84
CA VAL A 41 18.80 -0.59 -15.93
C VAL A 41 20.11 -1.39 -15.97
N GLY A 42 20.67 -1.63 -17.17
CA GLY A 42 21.94 -2.36 -17.34
C GLY A 42 23.15 -1.69 -16.70
N MET A 43 23.09 -0.37 -16.49
CA MET A 43 24.11 0.41 -15.76
C MET A 43 23.76 0.64 -14.28
N GLY A 44 22.76 -0.07 -13.75
CA GLY A 44 22.34 0.04 -12.35
C GLY A 44 21.79 1.42 -11.97
N GLY A 45 21.25 2.21 -12.93
CA GLY A 45 20.75 3.55 -12.70
C GLY A 45 21.85 4.62 -12.51
N ALA A 46 23.11 4.33 -12.79
CA ALA A 46 24.24 5.24 -12.62
C ALA A 46 24.32 6.30 -13.73
N PHE A 47 23.27 7.12 -13.87
CA PHE A 47 23.11 8.07 -14.96
C PHE A 47 23.13 9.54 -14.57
N THR A 48 23.31 9.88 -13.31
CA THR A 48 23.27 11.28 -12.81
C THR A 48 24.19 12.23 -13.60
N SER A 49 25.34 11.74 -14.12
CA SER A 49 26.26 12.51 -14.92
C SER A 49 26.27 12.14 -16.40
N VAL A 50 25.59 11.05 -16.79
CA VAL A 50 25.62 10.54 -18.17
C VAL A 50 24.63 11.30 -19.06
N GLY A 51 23.36 11.39 -18.66
CA GLY A 51 22.29 12.03 -19.40
C GLY A 51 22.01 11.42 -20.79
N GLY A 52 21.17 12.06 -21.58
CA GLY A 52 20.84 11.61 -22.93
C GLY A 52 20.11 10.27 -22.99
N ASP A 53 19.20 10.07 -22.05
CA ASP A 53 18.33 8.91 -21.93
C ASP A 53 17.03 9.34 -21.25
N LEU A 54 15.87 8.92 -21.74
CA LEU A 54 14.57 9.31 -21.20
C LEU A 54 14.38 8.96 -19.73
N SER A 55 14.99 7.86 -19.27
CA SER A 55 14.93 7.45 -17.86
C SER A 55 15.71 8.38 -16.93
N THR A 56 16.60 9.22 -17.45
CA THR A 56 17.40 10.13 -16.62
C THR A 56 16.67 11.41 -16.27
N LEU A 57 15.60 11.76 -16.98
CA LEU A 57 14.84 13.00 -16.77
C LEU A 57 14.28 13.04 -15.35
N GLY A 58 13.73 11.92 -14.87
CA GLY A 58 13.29 11.79 -13.49
C GLY A 58 14.40 11.81 -12.44
N GLN A 59 15.67 11.52 -12.80
CA GLN A 59 16.80 11.45 -11.89
C GLN A 59 17.64 12.73 -11.85
N ASN A 60 18.00 13.26 -13.05
CA ASN A 60 18.74 14.50 -13.20
C ASN A 60 18.27 15.23 -14.47
N PRO A 61 17.45 16.28 -14.34
CA PRO A 61 16.92 17.00 -15.51
C PRO A 61 17.98 17.68 -16.36
N ALA A 62 19.22 17.90 -15.87
CA ALA A 62 20.31 18.40 -16.68
C ALA A 62 20.71 17.42 -17.80
N GLY A 63 20.34 16.15 -17.69
CA GLY A 63 20.52 15.13 -18.70
C GLY A 63 19.83 15.48 -20.03
N ILE A 64 18.78 16.31 -20.02
CA ILE A 64 18.09 16.79 -21.22
C ILE A 64 18.98 17.71 -22.08
N GLY A 65 19.90 18.46 -21.44
CA GLY A 65 20.84 19.34 -22.14
C GLY A 65 21.90 18.60 -22.96
N ILE A 66 22.04 17.28 -22.80
CA ILE A 66 22.98 16.44 -23.53
C ILE A 66 22.43 16.03 -24.90
N TYR A 67 21.12 16.08 -25.09
CA TYR A 67 20.50 15.76 -26.37
C TYR A 67 20.94 16.76 -27.46
N ARG A 68 21.34 16.19 -28.58
CA ARG A 68 21.76 16.97 -29.77
C ARG A 68 20.71 17.01 -30.88
N ARG A 69 19.71 16.13 -30.76
CA ARG A 69 18.58 15.99 -31.69
C ARG A 69 17.32 15.67 -30.89
N SER A 70 16.19 16.00 -31.46
CA SER A 70 14.91 15.55 -30.90
C SER A 70 14.82 14.03 -30.96
N GLU A 71 14.23 13.45 -29.92
CA GLU A 71 14.10 12.00 -29.74
C GLU A 71 12.72 11.65 -29.20
N VAL A 72 12.17 10.56 -29.68
CA VAL A 72 11.01 9.89 -29.10
C VAL A 72 11.40 8.47 -28.72
N GLY A 73 10.97 8.00 -27.58
CA GLY A 73 11.28 6.64 -27.14
C GLY A 73 10.18 6.06 -26.27
N ALA A 74 10.12 4.75 -26.24
CA ALA A 74 9.27 3.97 -25.34
C ALA A 74 10.00 2.70 -24.91
N THR A 75 9.81 2.32 -23.65
CA THR A 75 10.36 1.08 -23.10
C THR A 75 9.24 0.21 -22.59
N VAL A 76 9.24 -1.03 -23.04
CA VAL A 76 8.32 -2.08 -22.66
C VAL A 76 9.03 -3.04 -21.72
N ASN A 77 8.35 -3.45 -20.65
CA ASN A 77 8.82 -4.41 -19.68
C ASN A 77 7.86 -5.59 -19.60
N ILE A 78 8.42 -6.80 -19.57
CA ILE A 78 7.69 -8.03 -19.26
C ILE A 78 8.24 -8.55 -17.94
N SER A 79 7.43 -8.48 -16.88
CA SER A 79 7.80 -8.96 -15.55
C SER A 79 7.16 -10.32 -15.30
N ALA A 80 7.98 -11.36 -15.22
CA ALA A 80 7.57 -12.69 -14.79
C ALA A 80 8.05 -12.89 -13.34
N ARG A 81 7.11 -13.10 -12.42
CA ARG A 81 7.39 -13.29 -10.99
C ARG A 81 6.80 -14.61 -10.53
N ASN A 82 7.57 -15.37 -9.78
CA ASN A 82 7.11 -16.54 -9.06
C ASN A 82 7.02 -16.19 -7.57
N TYR A 83 5.88 -16.47 -6.98
CA TYR A 83 5.61 -16.29 -5.56
C TYR A 83 5.47 -17.65 -4.92
N SER A 84 6.28 -17.92 -3.90
CA SER A 84 6.24 -19.15 -3.13
C SER A 84 5.88 -18.84 -1.68
N THR A 85 4.82 -19.48 -1.21
CA THR A 85 4.39 -19.41 0.19
C THR A 85 4.55 -20.80 0.79
N ALA A 86 5.26 -20.89 1.90
CA ALA A 86 5.44 -22.13 2.65
C ALA A 86 4.84 -22.01 4.04
N THR A 87 3.97 -22.95 4.39
CA THR A 87 3.46 -23.18 5.74
C THR A 87 4.01 -24.50 6.27
N PRO A 88 3.85 -24.83 7.56
CA PRO A 88 4.27 -26.13 8.09
C PRO A 88 3.67 -27.34 7.36
N THR A 89 2.47 -27.18 6.79
CA THR A 89 1.72 -28.29 6.17
C THR A 89 1.74 -28.28 4.65
N MET A 90 2.02 -27.13 4.01
CA MET A 90 1.92 -27.02 2.54
C MET A 90 2.84 -25.93 1.98
N LYS A 91 3.31 -26.15 0.74
CA LYS A 91 3.97 -25.15 -0.07
C LYS A 91 3.13 -24.88 -1.33
N ILE A 92 2.85 -23.62 -1.59
CA ILE A 92 2.05 -23.17 -2.73
C ILE A 92 2.87 -22.19 -3.55
N ASP A 93 3.02 -22.49 -4.84
CA ASP A 93 3.69 -21.63 -5.82
C ASP A 93 2.65 -20.97 -6.73
N ARG A 94 2.84 -19.68 -7.05
CA ARG A 94 1.99 -18.90 -7.94
C ARG A 94 2.84 -18.09 -8.90
N ASP A 95 2.53 -18.17 -10.18
CA ASP A 95 3.18 -17.37 -11.21
C ASP A 95 2.32 -16.17 -11.59
N ASN A 96 2.98 -15.05 -11.82
CA ASN A 96 2.33 -13.84 -12.31
C ASN A 96 3.22 -13.18 -13.38
N THR A 97 2.68 -13.06 -14.59
CA THR A 97 3.36 -12.38 -15.70
C THR A 97 2.57 -11.13 -16.07
N LYS A 98 3.22 -9.99 -16.06
CA LYS A 98 2.64 -8.69 -16.38
C LYS A 98 3.45 -7.96 -17.45
N PHE A 99 2.75 -7.20 -18.24
CA PHE A 99 3.30 -6.32 -19.26
C PHE A 99 3.11 -4.86 -18.83
N TYR A 100 4.16 -4.06 -18.92
CA TYR A 100 4.15 -2.64 -18.58
C TYR A 100 4.86 -1.80 -19.62
N PHE A 101 4.47 -0.53 -19.70
CA PHE A 101 5.36 0.50 -20.20
C PHE A 101 6.17 1.05 -19.02
N ASP A 102 7.50 0.90 -19.07
CA ASP A 102 8.36 1.45 -18.02
C ASP A 102 8.61 2.94 -18.24
N ASN A 103 8.67 3.36 -19.52
CA ASN A 103 8.87 4.75 -19.83
C ASN A 103 8.43 5.05 -21.27
N ILE A 104 7.89 6.23 -21.49
CA ILE A 104 7.53 6.78 -22.80
C ILE A 104 7.85 8.26 -22.74
N GLY A 105 8.47 8.84 -23.79
CA GLY A 105 8.74 10.25 -23.76
C GLY A 105 9.17 10.82 -25.10
N TYR A 106 9.19 12.14 -25.11
CA TYR A 106 9.68 12.97 -26.20
C TYR A 106 10.59 14.06 -25.67
N VAL A 107 11.72 14.27 -26.34
CA VAL A 107 12.63 15.38 -26.12
C VAL A 107 12.76 16.18 -27.41
N GLY A 108 12.43 17.47 -27.36
CA GLY A 108 12.69 18.43 -28.42
C GLY A 108 13.97 19.21 -28.15
N THR A 109 14.86 19.31 -29.12
CA THR A 109 16.13 20.05 -29.00
C THR A 109 16.25 21.10 -30.10
N ALA A 110 16.45 22.36 -29.70
CA ALA A 110 16.78 23.46 -30.55
C ALA A 110 18.29 23.76 -30.48
N ASN A 111 18.99 23.59 -31.59
CA ASN A 111 20.41 23.91 -31.70
C ASN A 111 20.59 25.38 -32.08
N LEU A 112 21.31 26.15 -31.27
CA LEU A 112 21.51 27.60 -31.43
C LEU A 112 22.83 27.91 -32.14
N GLY A 113 23.59 26.88 -32.48
CA GLY A 113 24.84 26.99 -33.24
C GLY A 113 26.10 26.94 -32.38
N ASN A 114 27.21 26.57 -33.04
CA ASN A 114 28.48 26.31 -32.34
C ASN A 114 29.19 27.57 -31.82
N ASN A 115 28.80 28.76 -32.30
CA ASN A 115 29.37 30.03 -31.87
C ASN A 115 28.61 30.68 -30.71
N ALA A 116 27.44 30.17 -30.36
CA ALA A 116 26.66 30.67 -29.24
C ALA A 116 27.17 30.08 -27.90
N THR A 117 27.14 30.86 -26.83
CA THR A 117 27.45 30.37 -25.48
C THR A 117 26.45 29.28 -25.05
N LEU A 118 25.15 29.53 -25.30
CA LEU A 118 24.08 28.52 -25.19
C LEU A 118 24.04 27.73 -26.50
N ARG A 119 24.59 26.55 -26.53
CA ARG A 119 24.69 25.68 -27.71
C ARG A 119 23.35 25.07 -28.12
N SER A 120 22.60 24.63 -27.13
CA SER A 120 21.29 24.06 -27.34
C SER A 120 20.36 24.35 -26.16
N PHE A 121 19.08 24.43 -26.46
CA PHE A 121 18.00 24.40 -25.48
C PHE A 121 17.10 23.21 -25.79
N SER A 122 16.79 22.42 -24.76
CA SER A 122 15.96 21.23 -24.88
C SER A 122 14.79 21.30 -23.92
N TRP A 123 13.67 20.73 -24.32
CA TRP A 123 12.49 20.51 -23.50
C TRP A 123 11.97 19.10 -23.72
N GLY A 124 11.32 18.53 -22.73
CA GLY A 124 10.82 17.17 -22.84
C GLY A 124 9.60 16.92 -21.99
N VAL A 125 8.87 15.91 -22.39
CA VAL A 125 7.79 15.31 -21.61
C VAL A 125 8.02 13.82 -21.55
N SER A 126 7.91 13.24 -20.36
CA SER A 126 8.07 11.80 -20.18
C SER A 126 7.11 11.25 -19.15
N TYR A 127 6.70 10.03 -19.39
CA TYR A 127 6.07 9.15 -18.45
C TYR A 127 7.09 8.12 -17.98
N SER A 128 7.12 7.84 -16.69
CA SER A 128 7.98 6.79 -16.10
C SER A 128 7.24 6.07 -14.99
N ARG A 129 7.23 4.74 -15.03
CA ARG A 129 6.76 3.92 -13.91
C ARG A 129 7.85 3.82 -12.86
N LEU A 130 7.61 4.33 -11.65
CA LEU A 130 8.58 4.32 -10.56
C LEU A 130 8.51 3.03 -9.75
N SER A 131 7.28 2.49 -9.57
CA SER A 131 7.05 1.27 -8.79
C SER A 131 5.84 0.50 -9.27
N SER A 132 5.81 -0.81 -8.99
CA SER A 132 4.66 -1.68 -9.23
C SER A 132 4.44 -2.59 -8.02
N PHE A 133 3.25 -2.51 -7.42
CA PHE A 133 2.89 -3.20 -6.18
C PHE A 133 2.36 -4.62 -6.39
N GLU A 134 2.68 -5.26 -7.51
CA GLU A 134 2.20 -6.61 -7.82
C GLU A 134 2.81 -7.65 -6.89
N ARG A 135 2.01 -8.15 -5.95
CA ARG A 135 2.36 -9.24 -5.03
C ARG A 135 1.17 -10.16 -4.82
N LEU A 136 1.45 -11.45 -4.72
CA LEU A 136 0.50 -12.50 -4.46
C LEU A 136 1.03 -13.41 -3.36
N GLY A 137 0.16 -13.87 -2.48
CA GLY A 137 0.46 -14.94 -1.55
C GLY A 137 -0.77 -15.78 -1.29
N HIS A 138 -0.57 -17.08 -1.12
CA HIS A 138 -1.59 -18.03 -0.73
C HIS A 138 -0.95 -19.05 0.20
N GLY A 139 -1.46 -19.17 1.41
CA GLY A 139 -1.00 -20.13 2.40
C GLY A 139 -2.15 -20.91 2.99
N TYR A 140 -1.94 -22.19 3.21
CA TYR A 140 -2.85 -23.07 3.95
C TYR A 140 -2.07 -23.77 5.04
N ASN A 141 -2.60 -23.79 6.26
CA ASN A 141 -2.04 -24.51 7.38
C ASN A 141 -3.11 -25.45 7.93
N GLY A 142 -2.93 -26.76 7.73
CA GLY A 142 -3.88 -27.79 8.13
C GLY A 142 -3.92 -28.06 9.65
N THR A 143 -3.04 -27.40 10.43
CA THR A 143 -3.06 -27.49 11.90
C THR A 143 -2.61 -26.16 12.47
N THR A 144 -3.46 -25.52 13.27
CA THR A 144 -3.13 -24.28 13.97
C THR A 144 -3.00 -24.55 15.47
N ASP A 145 -2.12 -23.79 16.13
CA ASP A 145 -1.92 -23.78 17.59
C ASP A 145 -2.44 -22.48 18.22
N GLY A 146 -3.28 -21.75 17.48
CA GLY A 146 -3.92 -20.50 17.88
C GLY A 146 -4.86 -20.00 16.79
N SER A 147 -5.55 -18.92 17.07
CA SER A 147 -6.52 -18.29 16.16
C SER A 147 -6.33 -16.78 16.10
N MET A 148 -6.66 -16.20 14.95
CA MET A 148 -6.78 -14.76 14.78
C MET A 148 -7.79 -14.17 15.76
N THR A 149 -8.85 -14.92 16.10
CA THR A 149 -9.87 -14.45 17.04
C THR A 149 -9.29 -14.20 18.42
N ASN A 150 -8.37 -15.04 18.90
CA ASN A 150 -7.68 -14.84 20.17
C ASN A 150 -6.72 -13.64 20.13
N TYR A 151 -6.08 -13.41 18.99
CA TYR A 151 -5.26 -12.23 18.79
C TYR A 151 -6.11 -10.95 18.84
N ILE A 152 -7.26 -10.93 18.15
CA ILE A 152 -8.19 -9.79 18.18
C ILE A 152 -8.69 -9.56 19.62
N ALA A 153 -9.10 -10.61 20.33
CA ALA A 153 -9.51 -10.51 21.73
C ALA A 153 -8.43 -9.88 22.61
N SER A 154 -7.16 -10.20 22.36
CA SER A 154 -6.04 -9.73 23.17
C SER A 154 -5.84 -8.22 23.12
N PHE A 155 -5.98 -7.58 21.94
CA PHE A 155 -5.85 -6.13 21.82
C PHE A 155 -7.19 -5.39 22.04
N THR A 156 -8.32 -6.07 21.97
CA THR A 156 -9.64 -5.51 22.32
C THR A 156 -9.84 -5.39 23.83
N ASN A 157 -9.11 -6.18 24.64
CA ASN A 157 -9.19 -6.12 26.10
C ASN A 157 -8.93 -4.69 26.61
N GLY A 158 -9.79 -4.23 27.51
CA GLY A 158 -9.82 -2.87 28.03
C GLY A 158 -10.81 -1.93 27.32
N THR A 159 -11.38 -2.36 26.19
CA THR A 159 -12.45 -1.63 25.48
C THR A 159 -13.80 -2.06 26.04
N ASN A 160 -14.66 -1.10 26.38
CA ASN A 160 -15.98 -1.42 26.89
C ASN A 160 -16.87 -2.00 25.78
N ALA A 161 -17.62 -3.06 26.08
CA ALA A 161 -18.52 -3.72 25.14
C ALA A 161 -19.63 -2.78 24.59
N ALA A 162 -19.99 -1.73 25.33
CA ALA A 162 -20.94 -0.73 24.85
C ALA A 162 -20.38 0.10 23.68
N ASP A 163 -19.05 0.30 23.64
CA ASP A 163 -18.39 1.06 22.58
C ASP A 163 -18.20 0.23 21.29
N LEU A 164 -18.35 -1.09 21.37
CA LEU A 164 -18.25 -2.02 20.23
C LEU A 164 -19.61 -2.35 19.60
N ARG A 165 -20.72 -2.14 20.34
CA ARG A 165 -22.06 -2.56 19.93
C ARG A 165 -22.79 -1.47 19.17
N PHE A 166 -23.51 -1.83 18.10
CA PHE A 166 -24.44 -0.94 17.44
C PHE A 166 -25.62 -0.56 18.35
N GLY A 167 -26.01 0.71 18.34
CA GLY A 167 -27.18 1.25 19.02
C GLY A 167 -28.16 1.91 18.03
N GLU A 168 -29.33 2.33 18.49
CA GLU A 168 -30.32 2.99 17.60
C GLU A 168 -29.79 4.25 16.89
N LYS A 169 -28.88 4.97 17.53
CA LYS A 169 -28.25 6.22 17.02
C LYS A 169 -26.75 6.23 17.18
N TYR A 170 -26.15 5.09 17.41
CA TYR A 170 -24.74 4.94 17.65
C TYR A 170 -24.16 3.89 16.70
N ASN A 171 -23.23 4.32 15.87
CA ASN A 171 -22.46 3.43 15.01
C ASN A 171 -21.01 3.42 15.49
N PRO A 172 -20.52 2.31 16.05
CA PRO A 172 -19.18 2.26 16.64
C PRO A 172 -18.05 2.57 15.65
N TYR A 173 -18.26 2.38 14.35
CA TYR A 173 -17.26 2.73 13.34
C TYR A 173 -17.07 4.24 13.14
N PHE A 174 -18.06 5.07 13.51
CA PHE A 174 -18.03 6.52 13.31
C PHE A 174 -18.07 7.30 14.63
N ASP A 175 -18.61 6.70 15.67
CA ASP A 175 -18.88 7.37 16.95
C ASP A 175 -17.91 6.96 18.06
N SER A 176 -16.96 6.02 17.79
CA SER A 176 -15.94 5.59 18.76
C SER A 176 -14.53 5.65 18.15
N ASP A 177 -13.53 5.64 19.02
CA ASP A 177 -12.11 5.48 18.64
C ASP A 177 -11.66 4.01 18.66
N CYS A 178 -12.60 3.06 18.65
CA CYS A 178 -12.30 1.64 18.67
C CYS A 178 -11.71 1.17 17.34
N ASP A 179 -10.79 0.20 17.41
CA ASP A 179 -10.25 -0.44 16.21
C ASP A 179 -11.38 -1.16 15.45
N TRP A 180 -11.44 -0.97 14.13
CA TRP A 180 -12.48 -1.55 13.27
C TRP A 180 -12.57 -3.07 13.36
N MET A 181 -11.42 -3.74 13.56
CA MET A 181 -11.36 -5.20 13.66
C MET A 181 -11.95 -5.67 14.98
N SER A 182 -11.80 -4.90 16.08
CA SER A 182 -12.47 -5.16 17.37
C SER A 182 -13.97 -5.06 17.25
N ILE A 183 -14.46 -4.02 16.57
CA ILE A 183 -15.91 -3.81 16.34
C ILE A 183 -16.48 -4.96 15.51
N LEU A 184 -15.85 -5.27 14.38
CA LEU A 184 -16.28 -6.32 13.45
C LEU A 184 -16.31 -7.70 14.14
N ALA A 185 -15.21 -8.04 14.81
CA ALA A 185 -15.09 -9.33 15.50
C ALA A 185 -16.07 -9.49 16.65
N TYR A 186 -16.39 -8.42 17.37
CA TYR A 186 -17.38 -8.44 18.45
C TYR A 186 -18.80 -8.69 17.89
N ASN A 187 -19.20 -7.98 16.86
CA ASN A 187 -20.54 -8.12 16.27
C ASN A 187 -20.70 -9.43 15.49
N ALA A 188 -19.62 -9.97 14.93
CA ALA A 188 -19.58 -11.30 14.30
C ALA A 188 -19.36 -12.47 15.29
N TYR A 189 -19.45 -12.24 16.60
CA TYR A 189 -19.26 -13.26 17.64
C TYR A 189 -17.90 -13.99 17.58
N MET A 190 -16.90 -13.43 16.90
CA MET A 190 -15.53 -13.97 16.85
C MET A 190 -14.79 -13.77 18.18
N ILE A 191 -15.13 -12.73 18.90
CA ILE A 191 -14.68 -12.45 20.26
C ILE A 191 -15.88 -12.24 21.16
N ASN A 192 -15.81 -12.80 22.37
CA ASN A 192 -16.94 -12.76 23.30
C ASN A 192 -16.47 -12.37 24.68
N GLY A 193 -17.33 -11.64 25.41
CA GLY A 193 -17.04 -11.26 26.77
C GLY A 193 -16.84 -12.49 27.69
N ASP A 194 -16.00 -12.36 28.70
CA ASP A 194 -15.74 -13.45 29.66
C ASP A 194 -16.91 -13.71 30.63
N GLY A 195 -17.99 -12.94 30.51
CA GLY A 195 -19.20 -13.05 31.34
C GLY A 195 -19.07 -12.43 32.73
N VAL A 196 -17.90 -11.91 33.08
CA VAL A 196 -17.60 -11.29 34.39
C VAL A 196 -17.35 -9.80 34.26
N TYR A 197 -16.61 -9.39 33.24
CA TYR A 197 -16.23 -8.00 33.00
C TYR A 197 -16.71 -7.54 31.61
N ASN A 198 -17.06 -6.27 31.50
CA ASN A 198 -17.56 -5.68 30.24
C ASN A 198 -16.43 -5.26 29.29
N ASP A 199 -15.18 -5.50 29.63
CA ASP A 199 -13.99 -5.06 28.92
C ASP A 199 -12.96 -6.19 28.73
N LYS A 200 -13.36 -7.45 28.93
CA LYS A 200 -12.51 -8.62 28.71
C LYS A 200 -13.13 -9.58 27.71
N TYR A 201 -12.31 -10.01 26.77
CA TYR A 201 -12.73 -10.82 25.65
C TYR A 201 -11.89 -12.07 25.50
N LYS A 202 -12.50 -13.12 24.96
CA LYS A 202 -11.89 -14.37 24.53
C LYS A 202 -12.23 -14.62 23.08
N GLY A 203 -11.27 -15.18 22.34
CA GLY A 203 -11.51 -15.69 20.99
C GLY A 203 -12.10 -17.11 21.03
N LEU A 204 -12.25 -17.69 19.85
CA LEU A 204 -12.88 -18.99 19.65
C LEU A 204 -11.94 -20.18 19.91
N TYR A 205 -10.62 -19.96 19.99
CA TYR A 205 -9.64 -21.03 20.15
C TYR A 205 -9.40 -21.31 21.64
N GLY A 206 -9.94 -22.44 22.12
CA GLY A 206 -9.81 -22.94 23.49
C GLY A 206 -8.75 -24.04 23.63
N ASN A 207 -8.70 -24.67 24.79
CA ASN A 207 -7.67 -25.67 25.12
C ASN A 207 -7.75 -26.96 24.28
N ASN A 208 -8.95 -27.32 23.81
CA ASN A 208 -9.20 -28.56 23.05
C ASN A 208 -9.39 -28.31 21.56
N THR A 209 -9.33 -27.05 21.13
CA THR A 209 -9.61 -26.65 19.76
C THR A 209 -8.53 -27.20 18.83
N VAL A 210 -8.97 -27.75 17.72
CA VAL A 210 -8.15 -28.12 16.58
C VAL A 210 -8.74 -27.44 15.34
N GLY A 211 -7.89 -26.98 14.45
CA GLY A 211 -8.38 -26.29 13.28
C GLY A 211 -7.33 -26.08 12.20
N ASP A 212 -7.77 -25.57 11.10
CA ASP A 212 -6.95 -25.13 9.98
C ASP A 212 -7.19 -23.66 9.65
N ALA A 213 -6.30 -23.09 8.87
CA ALA A 213 -6.39 -21.70 8.43
C ALA A 213 -5.94 -21.56 6.98
N GLU A 214 -6.63 -20.70 6.24
CA GLU A 214 -6.26 -20.30 4.89
C GLU A 214 -6.05 -18.80 4.83
N TYR A 215 -5.02 -18.40 4.08
CA TYR A 215 -4.66 -17.01 3.88
C TYR A 215 -4.34 -16.77 2.41
N THR A 216 -5.00 -15.78 1.82
CA THR A 216 -4.69 -15.30 0.48
C THR A 216 -4.58 -13.79 0.50
N PHE A 217 -3.54 -13.25 -0.10
CA PHE A 217 -3.45 -11.81 -0.32
C PHE A 217 -3.06 -11.49 -1.76
N ARG A 218 -3.54 -10.38 -2.21
CA ARG A 218 -3.19 -9.76 -3.48
C ARG A 218 -2.94 -8.29 -3.27
N GLU A 219 -1.78 -7.84 -3.69
CA GLU A 219 -1.44 -6.43 -3.81
C GLU A 219 -1.30 -6.09 -5.30
N SER A 220 -1.80 -4.93 -5.69
CA SER A 220 -1.68 -4.40 -7.05
C SER A 220 -1.65 -2.89 -7.02
N GLY A 221 -1.21 -2.27 -8.12
CA GLY A 221 -1.12 -0.84 -8.24
C GLY A 221 0.25 -0.37 -8.69
N HIS A 222 0.45 0.94 -8.62
CA HIS A 222 1.65 1.56 -9.18
C HIS A 222 1.90 2.95 -8.62
N VAL A 223 3.11 3.43 -8.84
CA VAL A 223 3.45 4.85 -8.78
C VAL A 223 4.03 5.23 -10.14
N ASP A 224 3.36 6.11 -10.83
CA ASP A 224 3.75 6.64 -12.13
C ASP A 224 4.14 8.12 -11.99
N GLU A 225 5.13 8.56 -12.77
CA GLU A 225 5.58 9.93 -12.77
C GLU A 225 5.55 10.50 -14.20
N TYR A 226 4.90 11.64 -14.34
CA TYR A 226 4.86 12.45 -15.54
C TYR A 226 5.80 13.63 -15.34
N ASN A 227 6.87 13.72 -16.14
CA ASN A 227 7.84 14.79 -16.05
C ASN A 227 7.70 15.77 -17.20
N ILE A 228 7.88 17.06 -16.88
CA ILE A 228 8.05 18.15 -17.83
C ILE A 228 9.39 18.78 -17.52
N ASP A 229 10.33 18.69 -18.46
CA ASP A 229 11.70 19.06 -18.23
C ASP A 229 12.15 20.13 -19.23
N PHE A 230 12.98 21.07 -18.75
CA PHE A 230 13.66 22.07 -19.55
C PHE A 230 15.13 22.09 -19.18
N GLY A 231 15.99 22.31 -20.17
CA GLY A 231 17.41 22.41 -19.90
C GLY A 231 18.21 22.88 -21.09
N GLY A 232 19.50 23.03 -20.87
CA GLY A 232 20.36 23.57 -21.89
C GLY A 232 21.81 23.18 -21.73
N ASN A 233 22.53 23.39 -22.82
CA ASN A 233 23.96 23.12 -22.95
C ASN A 233 24.70 24.44 -23.12
N ILE A 234 25.62 24.73 -22.21
CA ILE A 234 26.47 25.92 -22.25
C ILE A 234 27.88 25.45 -22.63
N SER A 235 28.30 25.81 -23.86
CA SER A 235 29.66 25.62 -24.40
C SER A 235 30.16 24.16 -24.36
N ASP A 236 29.26 23.16 -24.33
CA ASP A 236 29.58 21.73 -24.19
C ASP A 236 30.34 21.37 -22.89
N VAL A 237 30.36 22.28 -21.93
CA VAL A 237 31.05 22.16 -20.64
C VAL A 237 30.05 22.08 -19.49
N PHE A 238 29.01 22.90 -19.53
CA PHE A 238 28.02 22.98 -18.45
C PHE A 238 26.63 22.71 -18.98
N TYR A 239 25.93 21.78 -18.35
CA TYR A 239 24.56 21.43 -18.64
C TYR A 239 23.70 21.67 -17.41
N TRP A 240 22.55 22.22 -17.61
CA TRP A 240 21.59 22.51 -16.55
C TRP A 240 20.20 22.01 -16.92
N GLY A 241 19.37 21.78 -15.93
CA GLY A 241 17.98 21.40 -16.14
C GLY A 241 17.12 21.67 -14.93
N ILE A 242 15.84 21.88 -15.23
CA ILE A 242 14.75 21.96 -14.26
C ILE A 242 13.65 21.00 -14.72
N GLY A 243 13.10 20.24 -13.80
CA GLY A 243 12.03 19.28 -14.04
C GLY A 243 10.88 19.46 -13.05
N PHE A 244 9.68 19.25 -13.54
CA PHE A 244 8.45 19.21 -12.76
C PHE A 244 7.86 17.81 -12.86
N GLY A 245 7.76 17.12 -11.72
CA GLY A 245 7.18 15.79 -11.64
C GLY A 245 5.76 15.84 -11.08
N ILE A 246 4.83 15.24 -11.81
CA ILE A 246 3.46 14.98 -11.35
C ILE A 246 3.37 13.48 -11.17
N LEU A 247 3.03 13.04 -9.96
CA LEU A 247 2.94 11.62 -9.63
C LEU A 247 1.47 11.20 -9.55
N ASP A 248 1.20 10.00 -10.03
CA ASP A 248 -0.06 9.29 -9.88
C ASP A 248 0.23 8.01 -9.11
N MET A 249 -0.56 7.78 -8.06
CA MET A 249 -0.39 6.65 -7.18
C MET A 249 -1.70 5.91 -7.01
N GLU A 250 -1.63 4.60 -7.20
CA GLU A 250 -2.70 3.66 -6.89
C GLU A 250 -2.12 2.46 -6.16
N TYR A 251 -2.70 2.10 -5.03
CA TYR A 251 -2.38 0.88 -4.29
C TYR A 251 -3.66 0.21 -3.85
N ASN A 252 -3.79 -1.07 -4.18
CA ASN A 252 -4.91 -1.91 -3.80
C ASN A 252 -4.38 -3.18 -3.13
N ARG A 253 -4.89 -3.48 -1.95
CA ARG A 253 -4.62 -4.70 -1.21
C ARG A 253 -5.92 -5.39 -0.86
N GLN A 254 -6.00 -6.66 -1.19
CA GLN A 254 -7.09 -7.56 -0.81
C GLN A 254 -6.51 -8.71 0.01
N VAL A 255 -7.09 -9.00 1.15
CA VAL A 255 -6.71 -10.10 2.04
C VAL A 255 -7.95 -10.92 2.31
N TYR A 256 -7.86 -12.21 2.06
CA TYR A 256 -8.80 -13.21 2.53
C TYR A 256 -8.12 -14.04 3.61
N TYR A 257 -8.79 -14.23 4.73
CA TYR A 257 -8.34 -15.10 5.80
C TYR A 257 -9.52 -15.87 6.35
N SER A 258 -9.37 -17.18 6.53
CA SER A 258 -10.39 -18.06 7.12
C SER A 258 -9.80 -19.05 8.07
N GLU A 259 -10.61 -19.46 9.03
CA GLU A 259 -10.33 -20.54 9.94
C GLU A 259 -11.53 -21.47 10.03
N SER A 260 -11.25 -22.79 10.08
CA SER A 260 -12.21 -23.83 10.38
C SER A 260 -11.74 -24.56 11.64
N MET A 261 -12.58 -24.63 12.64
CA MET A 261 -12.22 -25.11 13.98
C MET A 261 -13.24 -26.11 14.53
N ASP A 262 -12.76 -27.24 14.96
CA ASP A 262 -13.51 -28.18 15.80
C ASP A 262 -13.20 -27.96 17.29
N LYS A 263 -14.18 -28.21 18.15
CA LYS A 263 -14.09 -27.99 19.61
C LYS A 263 -13.71 -26.55 19.96
N ALA A 264 -14.21 -25.61 19.17
CA ALA A 264 -14.05 -24.18 19.40
C ALA A 264 -14.94 -23.72 20.56
N ASP A 265 -14.49 -22.69 21.27
CA ASP A 265 -15.26 -22.01 22.31
C ASP A 265 -16.28 -21.04 21.68
N ILE A 266 -17.40 -21.53 21.21
CA ILE A 266 -18.43 -20.74 20.52
C ILE A 266 -19.42 -20.09 21.49
N TYR A 267 -19.91 -18.92 21.08
CA TYR A 267 -20.96 -18.19 21.80
C TYR A 267 -22.35 -18.72 21.42
N THR A 268 -23.24 -18.84 22.39
CA THR A 268 -24.59 -19.36 22.16
C THR A 268 -25.67 -18.40 22.62
N LEU A 269 -26.76 -18.34 21.84
CA LEU A 269 -28.00 -17.64 22.18
C LEU A 269 -29.04 -18.63 22.71
N PRO A 270 -29.91 -18.24 23.66
CA PRO A 270 -29.96 -16.98 24.39
C PRO A 270 -29.11 -16.97 25.66
N SER A 271 -28.42 -18.09 25.96
CA SER A 271 -27.73 -18.29 27.25
C SER A 271 -26.55 -17.35 27.46
N GLN A 272 -26.03 -16.74 26.40
CA GLN A 272 -24.84 -15.90 26.41
C GLN A 272 -23.64 -16.59 27.08
N ARG A 273 -23.50 -17.89 26.86
CA ARG A 273 -22.42 -18.71 27.41
C ARG A 273 -21.57 -19.27 26.30
N THR A 274 -20.31 -19.51 26.62
CA THR A 274 -19.39 -20.23 25.75
C THR A 274 -19.59 -21.74 25.94
N VAL A 275 -19.71 -22.46 24.82
CA VAL A 275 -19.79 -23.93 24.77
C VAL A 275 -18.82 -24.46 23.74
N GLU A 276 -18.41 -25.71 23.85
CA GLU A 276 -17.58 -26.38 22.85
C GLU A 276 -18.43 -26.74 21.62
N GLY A 277 -18.02 -26.30 20.45
CA GLY A 277 -18.69 -26.52 19.16
C GLY A 277 -17.77 -26.46 17.98
N SER A 278 -18.32 -26.33 16.76
CA SER A 278 -17.51 -26.01 15.58
C SER A 278 -17.69 -24.56 15.18
N ALA A 279 -16.63 -23.96 14.61
CA ALA A 279 -16.63 -22.60 14.17
C ALA A 279 -15.91 -22.47 12.82
N ASP A 280 -16.66 -22.04 11.81
CA ASP A 280 -16.15 -21.66 10.51
C ASP A 280 -16.34 -20.17 10.33
N TRP A 281 -15.28 -19.46 9.95
CA TRP A 281 -15.39 -18.05 9.62
C TRP A 281 -14.38 -17.63 8.55
N ALA A 282 -14.74 -16.60 7.81
CA ALA A 282 -13.90 -16.05 6.76
C ALA A 282 -14.04 -14.53 6.72
N MET A 283 -12.91 -13.83 6.67
CA MET A 283 -12.82 -12.39 6.58
C MET A 283 -12.20 -11.98 5.24
N ASN A 284 -12.87 -11.07 4.53
CA ASN A 284 -12.30 -10.33 3.42
C ASN A 284 -12.00 -8.90 3.88
N ASN A 285 -10.77 -8.48 3.69
CA ASN A 285 -10.34 -7.10 3.96
C ASN A 285 -9.76 -6.50 2.68
N SER A 286 -10.24 -5.31 2.33
CA SER A 286 -9.74 -4.54 1.20
C SER A 286 -9.24 -3.18 1.67
N LYS A 287 -8.13 -2.73 1.09
CA LYS A 287 -7.56 -1.40 1.30
C LYS A 287 -7.20 -0.81 -0.05
N TRP A 288 -7.63 0.40 -0.28
CA TRP A 288 -7.33 1.15 -1.48
C TRP A 288 -6.78 2.53 -1.12
N ILE A 289 -5.64 2.87 -1.70
CA ILE A 289 -5.00 4.18 -1.56
C ILE A 289 -4.81 4.72 -2.96
N SER A 290 -5.29 5.92 -3.22
CA SER A 290 -5.08 6.60 -4.49
C SER A 290 -4.82 8.08 -4.29
N GLY A 291 -4.12 8.69 -5.23
CA GLY A 291 -3.92 10.13 -5.20
C GLY A 291 -2.79 10.60 -6.09
N THR A 292 -2.51 11.88 -5.98
CA THR A 292 -1.54 12.55 -6.82
C THR A 292 -0.45 13.22 -5.99
N GLY A 293 0.73 13.33 -6.56
CA GLY A 293 1.87 14.01 -5.95
C GLY A 293 2.52 15.01 -6.89
N PHE A 294 3.32 15.89 -6.32
CA PHE A 294 4.09 16.88 -7.07
C PHE A 294 5.48 17.06 -6.48
N ASN A 295 6.48 17.19 -7.35
CA ASN A 295 7.84 17.55 -6.97
C ASN A 295 8.51 18.44 -8.02
N VAL A 296 9.60 19.08 -7.62
CA VAL A 296 10.46 19.88 -8.51
C VAL A 296 11.88 19.37 -8.40
N LYS A 297 12.56 19.33 -9.52
CA LYS A 297 13.91 18.79 -9.66
C LYS A 297 14.82 19.83 -10.31
N PHE A 298 16.04 19.94 -9.81
CA PHE A 298 17.09 20.77 -10.38
C PHE A 298 18.32 19.91 -10.60
N GLY A 299 18.98 20.09 -11.74
CA GLY A 299 20.16 19.33 -12.06
C GLY A 299 21.23 20.12 -12.76
N VAL A 300 22.45 19.67 -12.56
CA VAL A 300 23.63 20.18 -13.26
C VAL A 300 24.54 19.04 -13.67
N ILE A 301 25.20 19.16 -14.82
CA ILE A 301 26.29 18.29 -15.27
C ILE A 301 27.42 19.20 -15.72
N PHE A 302 28.61 18.97 -15.17
CA PHE A 302 29.82 19.70 -15.49
C PHE A 302 30.83 18.77 -16.15
N ARG A 303 31.35 19.17 -17.32
CA ARG A 303 32.34 18.44 -18.13
C ARG A 303 33.61 19.24 -18.29
N PRO A 304 34.53 19.22 -17.28
CA PRO A 304 35.74 20.01 -17.32
C PRO A 304 36.70 19.57 -18.43
N ILE A 305 36.72 18.28 -18.75
CA ILE A 305 37.51 17.66 -19.84
C ILE A 305 36.64 16.59 -20.52
N GLU A 306 37.07 16.16 -21.72
CA GLU A 306 36.29 15.19 -22.52
C GLU A 306 36.02 13.86 -21.80
N MET A 307 36.94 13.44 -20.96
CA MET A 307 36.90 12.14 -20.27
C MET A 307 36.13 12.18 -18.94
N LEU A 308 35.82 13.37 -18.39
CA LEU A 308 35.26 13.49 -17.06
C LEU A 308 33.93 14.28 -17.09
N ARG A 309 32.87 13.69 -16.53
CA ARG A 309 31.60 14.36 -16.25
C ARG A 309 31.24 14.22 -14.78
N ILE A 310 30.84 15.30 -14.16
CA ILE A 310 30.39 15.36 -12.78
C ILE A 310 28.94 15.82 -12.79
N GLY A 311 28.02 15.03 -12.26
CA GLY A 311 26.60 15.35 -12.19
C GLY A 311 26.12 15.48 -10.76
N ALA A 312 25.23 16.43 -10.54
CA ALA A 312 24.51 16.60 -9.29
C ALA A 312 23.04 16.97 -9.56
N ALA A 313 22.13 16.46 -8.74
CA ALA A 313 20.73 16.84 -8.77
C ALA A 313 20.22 17.03 -7.35
N ILE A 314 19.24 17.90 -7.21
CA ILE A 314 18.47 18.09 -5.98
C ILE A 314 16.98 18.00 -6.32
N HIS A 315 16.25 17.25 -5.51
CA HIS A 315 14.80 17.11 -5.62
C HIS A 315 14.15 17.69 -4.36
N THR A 316 13.04 18.36 -4.52
CA THR A 316 12.16 18.65 -3.39
C THR A 316 11.57 17.35 -2.86
N PRO A 317 11.09 17.31 -1.62
CA PRO A 317 10.14 16.28 -1.21
C PRO A 317 8.97 16.21 -2.20
N THR A 318 8.38 15.03 -2.36
CA THR A 318 7.13 14.88 -3.10
C THR A 318 5.98 15.14 -2.13
N TRP A 319 5.14 16.11 -2.47
CA TRP A 319 3.91 16.39 -1.72
C TRP A 319 2.79 15.60 -2.36
N TYR A 320 2.19 14.68 -1.59
CA TYR A 320 1.06 13.86 -2.00
C TYR A 320 -0.24 14.35 -1.35
N SER A 321 -1.32 14.27 -2.11
CA SER A 321 -2.68 14.24 -1.61
C SER A 321 -3.22 12.83 -1.86
N LEU A 322 -3.46 12.07 -0.79
CA LEU A 322 -3.86 10.66 -0.86
C LEU A 322 -5.23 10.48 -0.21
N ASN A 323 -6.07 9.71 -0.86
CA ASN A 323 -7.32 9.22 -0.32
C ASN A 323 -7.15 7.76 0.09
N HIS A 324 -7.50 7.43 1.33
CA HIS A 324 -7.51 6.10 1.87
C HIS A 324 -8.93 5.58 2.00
N GLN A 325 -9.20 4.41 1.46
CA GLN A 325 -10.44 3.69 1.64
C GLN A 325 -10.15 2.27 2.10
N GLY A 326 -10.96 1.74 2.98
CA GLY A 326 -10.83 0.38 3.46
C GLY A 326 -12.16 -0.18 3.91
N GLY A 327 -12.29 -1.50 3.86
CA GLY A 327 -13.46 -2.18 4.33
C GLY A 327 -13.18 -3.66 4.56
N ALA A 328 -13.94 -4.25 5.45
CA ALA A 328 -13.88 -5.68 5.73
C ALA A 328 -15.28 -6.26 5.87
N THR A 329 -15.41 -7.52 5.49
CA THR A 329 -16.60 -8.33 5.71
C THR A 329 -16.21 -9.63 6.37
N VAL A 330 -17.04 -10.15 7.26
CA VAL A 330 -16.90 -11.44 7.90
C VAL A 330 -18.14 -12.27 7.65
N ASN A 331 -17.94 -13.50 7.19
CA ASN A 331 -18.96 -14.54 7.16
C ASN A 331 -18.66 -15.53 8.28
N TYR A 332 -19.65 -15.96 9.03
CA TYR A 332 -19.46 -16.92 10.13
C TYR A 332 -20.57 -17.96 10.19
N ASP A 333 -20.22 -19.14 10.69
CA ASP A 333 -21.08 -20.30 10.90
C ASP A 333 -20.58 -21.06 12.15
N TYR A 334 -21.33 -20.94 13.25
CA TYR A 334 -20.97 -21.58 14.52
C TYR A 334 -22.03 -22.60 14.91
N TYR A 335 -21.65 -23.82 15.10
CA TYR A 335 -22.59 -24.91 15.41
C TYR A 335 -22.35 -25.48 16.81
N ASN A 336 -23.43 -25.52 17.61
CA ASN A 336 -23.47 -26.15 18.92
C ASN A 336 -24.09 -27.55 18.85
N PRO A 337 -23.28 -28.64 18.95
CA PRO A 337 -23.81 -30.01 18.89
C PRO A 337 -24.68 -30.38 20.09
N GLY A 338 -24.61 -29.63 21.18
CA GLY A 338 -25.40 -29.84 22.41
C GLY A 338 -26.80 -29.22 22.39
N ALA A 339 -27.18 -28.49 21.32
CA ALA A 339 -28.48 -27.88 21.19
C ALA A 339 -29.18 -28.28 19.87
N PRO A 340 -30.53 -28.30 19.85
CA PRO A 340 -31.26 -28.58 18.63
C PRO A 340 -31.02 -27.47 17.59
N GLU A 341 -31.12 -27.83 16.31
CA GLU A 341 -31.11 -26.86 15.23
C GLU A 341 -32.32 -25.92 15.34
N SER A 342 -32.08 -24.63 15.12
CA SER A 342 -33.08 -23.60 15.21
C SER A 342 -32.80 -22.44 14.28
N THR A 343 -33.82 -21.97 13.58
CA THR A 343 -33.76 -20.76 12.74
C THR A 343 -34.30 -19.53 13.45
N ASN A 344 -34.80 -19.67 14.70
CA ASN A 344 -35.26 -18.55 15.49
C ASN A 344 -34.06 -17.65 15.88
N PRO A 345 -34.08 -16.34 15.62
CA PRO A 345 -32.98 -15.44 15.96
C PRO A 345 -32.52 -15.51 17.44
N ASP A 346 -33.45 -15.75 18.35
CA ASP A 346 -33.17 -15.80 19.79
C ASP A 346 -32.48 -17.12 20.23
N THR A 347 -32.58 -18.17 19.43
CA THR A 347 -32.05 -19.50 19.72
C THR A 347 -31.34 -20.12 18.53
N GLN A 348 -30.83 -19.31 17.65
CA GLN A 348 -30.25 -19.74 16.38
C GLN A 348 -29.11 -20.75 16.58
N ASN A 349 -29.23 -21.90 15.89
CA ASN A 349 -28.19 -22.93 15.83
C ASN A 349 -28.30 -23.69 14.51
N PRO A 350 -27.29 -23.67 13.62
CA PRO A 350 -26.05 -22.90 13.74
C PRO A 350 -26.27 -21.38 13.72
N LEU A 351 -25.45 -20.66 14.51
CA LEU A 351 -25.41 -19.21 14.49
C LEU A 351 -24.63 -18.76 13.26
N LYS A 352 -25.34 -18.27 12.24
CA LYS A 352 -24.78 -17.85 10.95
C LYS A 352 -25.06 -16.40 10.68
N GLY A 353 -24.11 -15.74 10.06
CA GLY A 353 -24.31 -14.36 9.63
C GLY A 353 -23.19 -13.85 8.74
N ASN A 354 -23.41 -12.62 8.33
CA ASN A 354 -22.44 -11.79 7.62
C ASN A 354 -22.42 -10.44 8.32
N ASP A 355 -21.24 -9.96 8.64
CA ASP A 355 -21.04 -8.63 9.20
C ASP A 355 -20.02 -7.86 8.38
N TYR A 356 -20.03 -6.53 8.46
CA TYR A 356 -19.20 -5.65 7.65
C TYR A 356 -18.87 -4.36 8.39
N THR A 357 -17.78 -3.72 7.97
CA THR A 357 -17.38 -2.41 8.50
C THR A 357 -18.28 -1.30 7.95
N GLY A 358 -18.52 -0.25 8.75
CA GLY A 358 -19.30 0.91 8.32
C GLY A 358 -20.79 0.78 8.57
N ASP A 359 -21.62 1.02 7.56
CA ASP A 359 -23.08 0.91 7.60
C ASP A 359 -23.63 0.22 6.33
N GLU A 360 -24.95 -0.02 6.30
CA GLU A 360 -25.63 -0.70 5.18
C GLU A 360 -25.43 -0.03 3.82
N ASN A 361 -25.19 1.27 3.80
CA ASN A 361 -25.03 2.07 2.59
C ASN A 361 -23.56 2.34 2.25
N ASN A 362 -22.66 2.22 3.24
CA ASN A 362 -21.25 2.51 3.08
C ASN A 362 -20.40 1.54 3.93
N MET A 363 -20.05 0.41 3.33
CA MET A 363 -19.19 -0.60 3.95
C MET A 363 -17.71 -0.17 4.02
N LEU A 364 -17.40 1.04 3.57
CA LEU A 364 -16.07 1.58 3.54
C LEU A 364 -15.90 2.62 4.65
N TYR A 365 -14.74 2.61 5.27
CA TYR A 365 -14.24 3.75 6.04
C TYR A 365 -13.20 4.47 5.18
N SER A 366 -13.28 5.80 5.11
CA SER A 366 -12.29 6.60 4.40
C SER A 366 -11.75 7.69 5.31
N TYR A 367 -10.48 8.03 5.12
CA TYR A 367 -9.82 9.19 5.74
C TYR A 367 -8.79 9.76 4.76
N ASP A 368 -8.73 11.09 4.71
CA ASP A 368 -7.82 11.85 3.84
C ASP A 368 -6.46 12.09 4.50
#